data_75e13e01afbf55d9505cb7d852675523
#
_entry.id   75e13e01afbf55d9505cb7d852675523
#
_cell.length_a   1.000
_cell.length_b   1.000
_cell.length_c   1.000
_cell.angle_alpha   90.00
_cell.angle_beta   90.00
_cell.angle_gamma   90.00
#
_symmetry.space_group_name_H-M   'P 1'
#
loop_
_entity.id
_entity.type
_entity.pdbx_description
1 polymer ?
#
loop_
_entity_poly.entity_id
_entity_poly.type
_entity_poly.pdbx_seq_one_letter_code
_entity_poly.pdbx_strand_id
1 'polypeptide(L)'
;MPKKFNETTLSKFQARYGQEIPDNHYPSNQFIEQLLARKSIRRFNNKKIDPKLIEKLLAAAQSAPTSSMLQPWSVISLSEEKRRVLHNQRNSHWLGETKANPDQIRTPTDPGNLRALKECSHFFIWLVDCSILDYVFSDPSLDKKYKDLKIQRERGSRASRELHYELRSIIDTVIAAQTFSLAAESLGLGVMYMGSVRNMDLQEEFSIPNHVMPLFGMCVGYPLSDDLNPFGAGKIDQYEKKPSHIKPRLPQELIYHQDEYKPLDVEKLHEYNSLMESFYSYYELGRDWFYRVIDRTFPLSNSFKKLAAKYGFFTE
;
A
#
# COMPACT_ATOMS: atom_id res chain seq x y z
N MET A 1 13.83 -16.40 26.82
CA MET A 1 12.37 -16.41 27.04
C MET A 1 11.74 -15.73 25.83
N PRO A 2 10.64 -16.23 25.27
CA PRO A 2 9.98 -15.55 24.15
C PRO A 2 9.51 -14.15 24.61
N LYS A 3 9.82 -13.16 23.78
CA LYS A 3 9.41 -11.76 24.01
C LYS A 3 7.89 -11.69 23.97
N LYS A 4 7.26 -11.23 25.03
CA LYS A 4 5.81 -11.01 25.07
C LYS A 4 5.50 -9.58 24.66
N PHE A 5 4.44 -9.40 23.87
CA PHE A 5 3.90 -8.09 23.59
C PHE A 5 3.45 -7.45 24.91
N ASN A 6 4.00 -6.26 25.20
CA ASN A 6 3.67 -5.52 26.41
C ASN A 6 2.67 -4.41 26.10
N GLU A 7 1.56 -4.38 26.82
CA GLU A 7 0.50 -3.38 26.67
C GLU A 7 0.94 -1.96 27.09
N THR A 8 1.95 -1.86 27.96
CA THR A 8 2.50 -0.60 28.48
C THR A 8 3.65 -0.06 27.65
N THR A 9 3.68 -0.34 26.36
CA THR A 9 4.77 0.07 25.48
C THR A 9 5.08 1.57 25.61
N LEU A 10 6.23 1.89 26.07
CA LEU A 10 6.62 3.24 26.48
C LEU A 10 7.05 4.09 25.31
N SER A 11 7.71 3.55 24.29
CA SER A 11 8.16 4.27 23.12
C SER A 11 7.68 3.65 21.82
N LYS A 12 7.61 4.47 20.77
CA LYS A 12 7.23 4.03 19.43
C LYS A 12 8.26 3.09 18.82
N PHE A 13 9.53 3.29 19.16
CA PHE A 13 10.62 2.42 18.73
C PHE A 13 10.54 1.05 19.42
N GLN A 14 10.31 1.04 20.72
CA GLN A 14 10.10 -0.20 21.50
C GLN A 14 8.91 -1.00 20.99
N ALA A 15 7.80 -0.31 20.67
CA ALA A 15 6.62 -0.96 20.09
C ALA A 15 6.92 -1.69 18.77
N ARG A 16 7.86 -1.17 17.97
CA ARG A 16 8.26 -1.80 16.70
C ARG A 16 9.02 -3.10 16.88
N TYR A 17 9.80 -3.22 17.94
CA TYR A 17 10.74 -4.33 18.12
C TYR A 17 10.47 -5.19 19.38
N GLY A 18 9.51 -4.79 20.22
CA GLY A 18 9.18 -5.51 21.46
C GLY A 18 10.33 -5.51 22.48
N GLN A 19 11.22 -4.52 22.42
CA GLN A 19 12.39 -4.39 23.30
C GLN A 19 12.30 -3.13 24.13
N GLU A 20 12.76 -3.19 25.38
CA GLU A 20 12.99 -2.03 26.21
C GLU A 20 14.33 -1.38 25.80
N ILE A 21 14.26 -0.41 24.90
CA ILE A 21 15.42 0.40 24.52
C ILE A 21 15.17 1.81 25.06
N PRO A 22 16.09 2.40 25.84
CA PRO A 22 15.94 3.75 26.36
C PRO A 22 15.76 4.76 25.22
N ASP A 23 14.72 5.58 25.27
CA ASP A 23 14.34 6.55 24.23
C ASP A 23 15.44 7.56 23.89
N ASN A 24 16.31 7.88 24.86
CA ASN A 24 17.39 8.86 24.71
C ASN A 24 18.64 8.31 24.01
N HIS A 25 18.64 7.05 23.59
CA HIS A 25 19.81 6.43 22.94
C HIS A 25 19.94 6.76 21.45
N TYR A 26 18.86 7.21 20.82
CA TYR A 26 18.84 7.43 19.37
C TYR A 26 18.47 8.88 19.05
N PRO A 27 19.21 9.53 18.13
CA PRO A 27 18.81 10.83 17.65
C PRO A 27 17.44 10.74 16.97
N SER A 28 16.52 11.59 17.38
CA SER A 28 15.16 11.62 16.87
C SER A 28 14.70 13.06 16.62
N ASN A 29 13.67 13.20 15.81
CA ASN A 29 12.93 14.44 15.60
C ASN A 29 11.45 14.12 15.37
N GLN A 30 10.63 15.16 15.33
CA GLN A 30 9.19 15.01 15.18
C GLN A 30 8.78 14.16 13.95
N PHE A 31 9.52 14.27 12.85
CA PHE A 31 9.25 13.51 11.64
C PHE A 31 9.58 12.02 11.81
N ILE A 32 10.72 11.69 12.41
CA ILE A 32 11.09 10.30 12.72
C ILE A 32 10.06 9.67 13.66
N GLU A 33 9.69 10.39 14.73
CA GLU A 33 8.66 9.93 15.67
C GLU A 33 7.32 9.65 14.98
N GLN A 34 6.95 10.48 14.02
CA GLN A 34 5.76 10.28 13.23
C GLN A 34 5.85 9.03 12.34
N LEU A 35 6.99 8.80 11.69
CA LEU A 35 7.23 7.59 10.90
C LEU A 35 7.15 6.33 11.76
N LEU A 36 7.73 6.35 12.95
CA LEU A 36 7.67 5.23 13.90
C LEU A 36 6.24 4.98 14.41
N ALA A 37 5.44 6.03 14.55
CA ALA A 37 4.03 5.93 14.94
C ALA A 37 3.09 5.48 13.81
N ARG A 38 3.59 5.44 12.58
CA ARG A 38 2.76 5.20 11.40
C ARG A 38 2.00 3.88 11.47
N LYS A 39 0.72 3.95 11.18
CA LYS A 39 -0.19 2.81 11.02
C LYS A 39 -1.20 3.06 9.90
N SER A 40 -1.76 2.01 9.32
CA SER A 40 -2.85 2.15 8.35
C SER A 40 -4.13 2.58 9.06
N ILE A 41 -4.66 3.74 8.71
CA ILE A 41 -5.93 4.27 9.25
C ILE A 41 -7.09 3.69 8.43
N ARG A 42 -8.08 3.10 9.10
CA ARG A 42 -9.25 2.45 8.48
C ARG A 42 -10.59 3.04 8.91
N ARG A 43 -10.57 4.00 9.83
CA ARG A 43 -11.73 4.74 10.30
C ARG A 43 -11.50 6.23 10.09
N PHE A 44 -12.44 6.85 9.43
CA PHE A 44 -12.37 8.27 9.10
C PHE A 44 -13.63 8.99 9.60
N ASN A 45 -13.49 10.28 9.87
CA ASN A 45 -14.57 11.09 10.45
C ASN A 45 -15.47 11.78 9.40
N ASN A 46 -15.40 11.35 8.15
CA ASN A 46 -16.15 11.91 7.00
C ASN A 46 -15.90 13.40 6.71
N LYS A 47 -14.98 14.06 7.42
CA LYS A 47 -14.60 15.45 7.11
C LYS A 47 -13.94 15.51 5.74
N LYS A 48 -14.37 16.46 4.92
CA LYS A 48 -13.77 16.67 3.59
C LYS A 48 -12.41 17.35 3.73
N ILE A 49 -11.45 16.91 2.92
CA ILE A 49 -10.15 17.57 2.78
C ILE A 49 -10.31 18.75 1.82
N ASP A 50 -9.69 19.86 2.16
CA ASP A 50 -9.66 21.05 1.27
C ASP A 50 -8.94 20.68 -0.05
N PRO A 51 -9.52 21.00 -1.22
CA PRO A 51 -8.88 20.76 -2.52
C PRO A 51 -7.47 21.34 -2.62
N LYS A 52 -7.20 22.51 -2.05
CA LYS A 52 -5.85 23.11 -2.01
C LYS A 52 -4.85 22.27 -1.24
N LEU A 53 -5.32 21.55 -0.22
CA LEU A 53 -4.47 20.61 0.50
C LEU A 53 -4.15 19.40 -0.38
N ILE A 54 -5.10 18.90 -1.15
CA ILE A 54 -4.84 17.82 -2.12
C ILE A 54 -3.82 18.25 -3.17
N GLU A 55 -3.91 19.45 -3.72
CA GLU A 55 -2.92 20.00 -4.66
C GLU A 55 -1.52 20.03 -4.03
N LYS A 56 -1.42 20.48 -2.78
CA LYS A 56 -0.15 20.50 -2.04
C LYS A 56 0.42 19.08 -1.82
N LEU A 57 -0.42 18.11 -1.51
CA LEU A 57 -0.01 16.71 -1.35
C LEU A 57 0.45 16.09 -2.68
N LEU A 58 -0.21 16.43 -3.79
CA LEU A 58 0.23 16.01 -5.13
C LEU A 58 1.56 16.64 -5.51
N ALA A 59 1.78 17.93 -5.19
CA ALA A 59 3.08 18.57 -5.38
C ALA A 59 4.19 17.89 -4.56
N ALA A 60 3.88 17.46 -3.33
CA ALA A 60 4.82 16.66 -2.54
C ALA A 60 5.14 15.31 -3.22
N ALA A 61 4.14 14.62 -3.78
CA ALA A 61 4.35 13.41 -4.54
C ALA A 61 5.22 13.62 -5.78
N GLN A 62 5.03 14.75 -6.49
CA GLN A 62 5.85 15.12 -7.64
C GLN A 62 7.29 15.47 -7.28
N SER A 63 7.55 15.82 -6.01
CA SER A 63 8.90 16.05 -5.51
C SER A 63 9.66 14.76 -5.19
N ALA A 64 9.01 13.61 -5.30
CA ALA A 64 9.64 12.31 -5.10
C ALA A 64 10.73 12.05 -6.17
N PRO A 65 11.83 11.35 -5.81
CA PRO A 65 12.81 10.95 -6.81
C PRO A 65 12.17 10.04 -7.86
N THR A 66 12.55 10.23 -9.10
CA THR A 66 12.12 9.43 -10.24
C THR A 66 13.31 9.12 -11.14
N SER A 67 13.38 7.93 -11.67
CA SER A 67 14.50 7.49 -12.51
C SER A 67 14.60 8.35 -13.77
N SER A 68 15.74 9.02 -13.96
CA SER A 68 16.01 9.88 -15.12
C SER A 68 14.93 10.95 -15.39
N MET A 69 14.23 11.40 -14.36
CA MET A 69 13.12 12.37 -14.46
C MET A 69 11.95 11.90 -15.35
N LEU A 70 11.76 10.60 -15.49
CA LEU A 70 10.75 10.03 -16.39
C LEU A 70 9.31 10.23 -15.92
N GLN A 71 9.09 10.24 -14.62
CA GLN A 71 7.79 10.46 -13.96
C GLN A 71 6.64 9.58 -14.54
N PRO A 72 6.83 8.26 -14.67
CA PRO A 72 5.91 7.36 -15.37
C PRO A 72 4.76 6.90 -14.49
N TRP A 73 4.04 7.86 -13.91
CA TRP A 73 2.92 7.59 -13.04
C TRP A 73 1.85 8.66 -13.15
N SER A 74 0.63 8.25 -12.89
CA SER A 74 -0.50 9.15 -12.73
C SER A 74 -1.42 8.69 -11.60
N VAL A 75 -2.42 9.49 -11.25
CA VAL A 75 -3.34 9.18 -10.17
C VAL A 75 -4.74 9.64 -10.51
N ILE A 76 -5.73 8.77 -10.26
CA ILE A 76 -7.14 9.12 -10.36
C ILE A 76 -7.66 9.38 -8.95
N SER A 77 -8.28 10.55 -8.73
CA SER A 77 -9.05 10.84 -7.51
C SER A 77 -10.52 10.58 -7.74
N LEU A 78 -11.12 9.68 -6.95
CA LEU A 78 -12.52 9.33 -7.09
C LEU A 78 -13.44 10.27 -6.32
N SER A 79 -14.49 10.73 -7.00
CA SER A 79 -15.63 11.36 -6.35
C SER A 79 -16.32 10.41 -5.36
N GLU A 80 -17.16 10.95 -4.49
CA GLU A 80 -17.93 10.13 -3.55
C GLU A 80 -18.85 9.12 -4.27
N GLU A 81 -19.45 9.55 -5.38
CA GLU A 81 -20.29 8.69 -6.21
C GLU A 81 -19.50 7.52 -6.79
N LYS A 82 -18.35 7.80 -7.41
CA LYS A 82 -17.47 6.76 -7.98
C LYS A 82 -16.91 5.82 -6.92
N ARG A 83 -16.61 6.31 -5.72
CA ARG A 83 -16.21 5.47 -4.58
C ARG A 83 -17.33 4.52 -4.15
N ARG A 84 -18.59 4.99 -4.18
CA ARG A 84 -19.76 4.15 -3.87
C ARG A 84 -19.93 3.03 -4.89
N VAL A 85 -19.72 3.31 -6.17
CA VAL A 85 -19.74 2.27 -7.22
C VAL A 85 -18.66 1.23 -6.94
N LEU A 86 -17.43 1.67 -6.72
CA LEU A 86 -16.30 0.79 -6.40
C LEU A 86 -16.56 -0.06 -5.13
N HIS A 87 -17.14 0.55 -4.09
CA HIS A 87 -17.52 -0.15 -2.87
C HIS A 87 -18.55 -1.26 -3.15
N ASN A 88 -19.57 -0.98 -3.95
CA ASN A 88 -20.63 -1.93 -4.27
C ASN A 88 -20.10 -3.09 -5.13
N GLN A 89 -19.28 -2.82 -6.12
CA GLN A 89 -18.62 -3.85 -6.94
C GLN A 89 -17.76 -4.77 -6.06
N ARG A 90 -16.98 -4.20 -5.17
CA ARG A 90 -16.13 -4.97 -4.27
C ARG A 90 -16.93 -5.81 -3.29
N ASN A 91 -18.01 -5.28 -2.74
CA ASN A 91 -18.90 -5.99 -1.84
C ASN A 91 -19.59 -7.17 -2.55
N SER A 92 -20.03 -6.98 -3.79
CA SER A 92 -20.63 -8.04 -4.60
C SER A 92 -19.65 -9.16 -4.92
N HIS A 93 -18.41 -8.84 -5.24
CA HIS A 93 -17.35 -9.82 -5.49
C HIS A 93 -17.05 -10.64 -4.22
N TRP A 94 -16.97 -10.01 -3.07
CA TRP A 94 -16.80 -10.67 -1.78
C TRP A 94 -17.95 -11.64 -1.45
N LEU A 95 -19.17 -11.21 -1.66
CA LEU A 95 -20.36 -12.05 -1.47
C LEU A 95 -20.41 -13.21 -2.44
N GLY A 96 -19.91 -13.02 -3.66
CA GLY A 96 -19.77 -14.07 -4.67
C GLY A 96 -18.74 -15.14 -4.28
N GLU A 97 -17.57 -14.74 -3.82
CA GLU A 97 -16.50 -15.64 -3.38
C GLU A 97 -16.92 -16.45 -2.14
N THR A 98 -17.66 -15.86 -1.21
CA THR A 98 -18.19 -16.56 -0.03
C THR A 98 -19.24 -17.60 -0.39
N LYS A 99 -20.00 -17.40 -1.47
CA LYS A 99 -20.96 -18.39 -1.97
C LYS A 99 -20.29 -19.55 -2.69
N ALA A 100 -19.14 -19.34 -3.30
CA ALA A 100 -18.41 -20.34 -4.07
C ALA A 100 -17.63 -21.35 -3.19
N ASN A 101 -17.35 -21.01 -1.93
CA ASN A 101 -16.61 -21.89 -1.01
C ASN A 101 -17.15 -21.77 0.41
N PRO A 102 -18.22 -22.56 0.76
CA PRO A 102 -18.86 -22.50 2.09
C PRO A 102 -17.93 -22.88 3.24
N ASP A 103 -16.82 -23.59 2.99
CA ASP A 103 -15.84 -23.97 4.01
C ASP A 103 -14.82 -22.84 4.30
N GLN A 104 -14.76 -21.82 3.45
CA GLN A 104 -14.01 -20.59 3.70
C GLN A 104 -14.90 -19.52 4.31
N ILE A 105 -15.50 -19.81 5.46
CA ILE A 105 -16.32 -18.86 6.20
C ILE A 105 -15.44 -17.71 6.72
N ARG A 106 -15.12 -16.78 5.84
CA ARG A 106 -14.84 -15.41 6.25
C ARG A 106 -16.21 -14.78 6.45
N THR A 107 -16.58 -14.62 7.71
CA THR A 107 -17.82 -13.95 8.11
C THR A 107 -18.06 -12.68 7.27
N PRO A 108 -19.30 -12.41 6.81
CA PRO A 108 -19.66 -11.23 6.04
C PRO A 108 -19.71 -9.98 6.91
N THR A 109 -18.61 -9.67 7.57
CA THR A 109 -18.43 -8.39 8.23
C THR A 109 -17.80 -7.46 7.22
N ASP A 110 -18.31 -6.24 7.12
CA ASP A 110 -17.73 -5.18 6.30
C ASP A 110 -16.22 -5.13 6.58
N PRO A 111 -15.37 -5.68 5.69
CA PRO A 111 -13.95 -5.72 5.99
C PRO A 111 -13.50 -4.27 6.11
N GLY A 112 -12.65 -3.98 7.08
CA GLY A 112 -12.23 -2.61 7.39
C GLY A 112 -11.71 -1.82 6.19
N ASN A 113 -11.29 -2.52 5.12
CA ASN A 113 -10.93 -1.90 3.85
C ASN A 113 -12.15 -1.33 3.12
N LEU A 114 -13.30 -2.02 3.11
CA LEU A 114 -14.53 -1.51 2.50
C LEU A 114 -15.09 -0.34 3.31
N ARG A 115 -15.02 -0.41 4.64
CA ARG A 115 -15.39 0.69 5.49
C ARG A 115 -14.52 1.91 5.24
N ALA A 116 -13.20 1.74 5.20
CA ALA A 116 -12.27 2.82 4.90
C ALA A 116 -12.55 3.48 3.55
N LEU A 117 -12.86 2.69 2.52
CA LEU A 117 -13.27 3.18 1.20
C LEU A 117 -14.54 4.03 1.27
N LYS A 118 -15.49 3.66 2.12
CA LYS A 118 -16.76 4.40 2.33
C LYS A 118 -16.54 5.69 3.10
N GLU A 119 -15.77 5.64 4.18
CA GLU A 119 -15.61 6.74 5.15
C GLU A 119 -14.53 7.77 4.75
N CYS A 120 -13.52 7.40 3.92
CA CYS A 120 -12.43 8.31 3.58
C CYS A 120 -12.91 9.56 2.83
N SER A 121 -12.19 10.66 2.97
CA SER A 121 -12.50 11.89 2.21
C SER A 121 -12.19 11.72 0.73
N HIS A 122 -11.03 11.14 0.41
CA HIS A 122 -10.57 10.88 -0.94
C HIS A 122 -10.10 9.44 -1.08
N PHE A 123 -10.35 8.87 -2.26
CA PHE A 123 -9.76 7.61 -2.67
C PHE A 123 -9.00 7.83 -3.96
N PHE A 124 -7.72 7.53 -3.93
CA PHE A 124 -6.83 7.63 -5.08
C PHE A 124 -6.54 6.25 -5.65
N ILE A 125 -6.55 6.13 -6.98
CA ILE A 125 -6.01 4.97 -7.70
C ILE A 125 -4.67 5.40 -8.29
N TRP A 126 -3.59 4.82 -7.83
CA TRP A 126 -2.24 5.04 -8.32
C TRP A 126 -1.98 4.14 -9.52
N LEU A 127 -1.51 4.74 -10.60
CA LEU A 127 -1.36 4.11 -11.90
C LEU A 127 0.11 4.11 -12.31
N VAL A 128 0.56 2.97 -12.83
CA VAL A 128 1.77 2.91 -13.64
C VAL A 128 1.39 3.40 -15.02
N ASP A 129 1.95 4.53 -15.42
CA ASP A 129 1.53 5.27 -16.61
C ASP A 129 2.72 5.67 -17.46
N CYS A 130 2.98 4.89 -18.49
CA CYS A 130 4.05 5.13 -19.45
C CYS A 130 3.59 5.95 -20.67
N SER A 131 2.39 6.56 -20.66
CA SER A 131 1.83 7.26 -21.81
C SER A 131 2.76 8.33 -22.40
N ILE A 132 3.43 9.11 -21.52
CA ILE A 132 4.39 10.13 -21.94
C ILE A 132 5.60 9.50 -22.62
N LEU A 133 6.11 8.41 -22.08
CA LEU A 133 7.25 7.69 -22.66
C LEU A 133 6.85 7.07 -24.00
N ASP A 134 5.69 6.42 -24.07
CA ASP A 134 5.17 5.83 -25.31
C ASP A 134 4.99 6.89 -26.41
N TYR A 135 4.49 8.09 -26.03
CA TYR A 135 4.41 9.21 -26.96
C TYR A 135 5.80 9.62 -27.49
N VAL A 136 6.76 9.84 -26.61
CA VAL A 136 8.13 10.22 -26.99
C VAL A 136 8.79 9.14 -27.85
N PHE A 137 8.56 7.86 -27.55
CA PHE A 137 9.09 6.74 -28.34
C PHE A 137 8.45 6.61 -29.72
N SER A 138 7.20 7.04 -29.88
CA SER A 138 6.44 6.87 -31.14
C SER A 138 6.47 8.08 -32.07
N ASP A 139 6.95 9.25 -31.61
CA ASP A 139 6.91 10.50 -32.39
C ASP A 139 8.09 10.60 -33.39
N PRO A 140 7.83 10.46 -34.71
CA PRO A 140 8.91 10.53 -35.73
C PRO A 140 9.54 11.90 -35.85
N SER A 141 8.88 12.97 -35.38
CA SER A 141 9.43 14.33 -35.45
C SER A 141 10.62 14.49 -34.53
N LEU A 142 10.64 13.74 -33.41
CA LEU A 142 11.74 13.74 -32.47
C LEU A 142 13.00 13.06 -33.03
N ASP A 143 12.87 12.09 -33.93
CA ASP A 143 14.00 11.43 -34.59
C ASP A 143 14.78 12.39 -35.45
N LYS A 144 14.11 13.36 -36.08
CA LYS A 144 14.78 14.43 -36.86
C LYS A 144 15.49 15.43 -35.97
N LYS A 145 14.90 15.74 -34.80
CA LYS A 145 15.42 16.71 -33.85
C LYS A 145 16.65 16.18 -33.11
N TYR A 146 16.65 14.89 -32.77
CA TYR A 146 17.65 14.25 -31.92
C TYR A 146 18.51 13.21 -32.71
N LYS A 147 18.90 13.54 -33.94
CA LYS A 147 19.71 12.66 -34.82
C LYS A 147 20.98 12.14 -34.17
N ASP A 148 21.55 12.90 -33.25
CA ASP A 148 22.81 12.57 -32.57
C ASP A 148 22.66 11.41 -31.55
N LEU A 149 21.46 11.14 -31.13
CA LEU A 149 21.20 10.08 -30.14
C LEU A 149 21.15 8.70 -30.81
N LYS A 150 21.77 8.37 -31.89
CA LYS A 150 21.93 7.04 -32.54
C LYS A 150 21.04 5.90 -31.96
N ILE A 151 19.83 6.23 -31.53
CA ILE A 151 18.90 5.30 -30.91
C ILE A 151 18.24 4.53 -32.03
N GLN A 152 18.59 3.26 -32.18
CA GLN A 152 17.82 2.35 -33.01
C GLN A 152 16.51 2.07 -32.26
N ARG A 153 15.47 2.82 -32.63
CA ARG A 153 14.12 2.51 -32.18
C ARG A 153 13.53 1.51 -33.16
N GLU A 154 13.16 0.35 -32.65
CA GLU A 154 12.26 -0.50 -33.41
C GLU A 154 10.92 0.24 -33.55
N ARG A 155 10.42 0.37 -34.76
CA ARG A 155 9.13 0.99 -35.04
C ARG A 155 8.04 0.24 -34.28
N GLY A 156 7.30 0.93 -33.41
CA GLY A 156 6.22 0.38 -32.62
C GLY A 156 6.62 -0.15 -31.24
N SER A 157 7.90 0.01 -30.83
CA SER A 157 8.28 -0.24 -29.44
C SER A 157 7.51 0.72 -28.52
N ARG A 158 7.02 0.21 -27.41
CA ARG A 158 6.37 0.98 -26.35
C ARG A 158 7.11 0.76 -25.06
N ALA A 159 7.41 1.85 -24.34
CA ALA A 159 8.01 1.76 -23.01
C ALA A 159 7.17 0.91 -22.04
N SER A 160 5.86 0.91 -22.23
CA SER A 160 4.90 0.09 -21.47
C SER A 160 4.98 -1.42 -21.76
N ARG A 161 5.84 -1.86 -22.68
CA ARG A 161 6.06 -3.28 -23.00
C ARG A 161 7.48 -3.75 -22.68
N GLU A 162 8.34 -2.86 -22.26
CA GLU A 162 9.72 -3.15 -21.90
C GLU A 162 9.85 -3.39 -20.41
N LEU A 163 10.14 -4.60 -19.99
CA LEU A 163 10.25 -5.01 -18.58
C LEU A 163 11.08 -4.03 -17.73
N HIS A 164 12.16 -3.51 -18.30
CA HIS A 164 13.02 -2.55 -17.61
C HIS A 164 12.29 -1.24 -17.25
N TYR A 165 11.49 -0.70 -18.16
CA TYR A 165 10.70 0.51 -17.90
C TYR A 165 9.49 0.21 -17.04
N GLU A 166 8.87 -0.97 -17.18
CA GLU A 166 7.77 -1.41 -16.32
C GLU A 166 8.21 -1.45 -14.85
N LEU A 167 9.34 -2.08 -14.54
CA LEU A 167 9.87 -2.16 -13.18
C LEU A 167 10.21 -0.76 -12.63
N ARG A 168 10.87 0.10 -13.41
CA ARG A 168 11.15 1.48 -13.01
C ARG A 168 9.87 2.26 -12.73
N SER A 169 8.88 2.13 -13.59
CA SER A 169 7.61 2.83 -13.47
C SER A 169 6.84 2.39 -12.22
N ILE A 170 6.88 1.09 -11.88
CA ILE A 170 6.31 0.58 -10.63
C ILE A 170 7.04 1.19 -9.42
N ILE A 171 8.37 1.20 -9.43
CA ILE A 171 9.18 1.77 -8.35
C ILE A 171 8.87 3.26 -8.18
N ASP A 172 8.89 4.03 -9.25
CA ASP A 172 8.63 5.47 -9.24
C ASP A 172 7.20 5.77 -8.73
N THR A 173 6.21 4.99 -9.17
CA THR A 173 4.82 5.10 -8.68
C THR A 173 4.73 4.86 -7.17
N VAL A 174 5.42 3.84 -6.66
CA VAL A 174 5.43 3.53 -5.23
C VAL A 174 6.11 4.63 -4.42
N ILE A 175 7.25 5.16 -4.89
CA ILE A 175 7.98 6.24 -4.22
C ILE A 175 7.13 7.51 -4.17
N ALA A 176 6.49 7.90 -5.26
CA ALA A 176 5.60 9.05 -5.32
C ALA A 176 4.41 8.89 -4.36
N ALA A 177 3.76 7.74 -4.38
CA ALA A 177 2.65 7.43 -3.48
C ALA A 177 3.06 7.42 -2.00
N GLN A 178 4.25 6.90 -1.68
CA GLN A 178 4.77 6.92 -0.32
C GLN A 178 5.10 8.34 0.13
N THR A 179 5.67 9.17 -0.74
CA THR A 179 5.95 10.58 -0.44
C THR A 179 4.64 11.34 -0.18
N PHE A 180 3.61 11.12 -1.00
CA PHE A 180 2.26 11.64 -0.75
C PHE A 180 1.73 11.20 0.63
N SER A 181 1.84 9.91 0.96
CA SER A 181 1.38 9.34 2.23
C SER A 181 2.05 10.02 3.43
N LEU A 182 3.37 10.18 3.38
CA LEU A 182 4.13 10.82 4.45
C LEU A 182 3.75 12.29 4.62
N ALA A 183 3.57 13.01 3.51
CA ALA A 183 3.10 14.39 3.52
C ALA A 183 1.69 14.50 4.11
N ALA A 184 0.77 13.58 3.74
CA ALA A 184 -0.58 13.55 4.29
C ALA A 184 -0.58 13.29 5.80
N GLU A 185 0.17 12.29 6.24
CA GLU A 185 0.30 11.94 7.66
C GLU A 185 0.93 13.08 8.46
N SER A 186 1.90 13.84 7.90
CA SER A 186 2.52 14.99 8.56
C SER A 186 1.55 16.16 8.81
N LEU A 187 0.43 16.17 8.10
CA LEU A 187 -0.64 17.16 8.23
C LEU A 187 -1.85 16.62 9.01
N GLY A 188 -1.67 15.51 9.74
CA GLY A 188 -2.70 14.91 10.57
C GLY A 188 -3.75 14.12 9.81
N LEU A 189 -3.52 13.81 8.53
CA LEU A 189 -4.38 12.91 7.76
C LEU A 189 -4.01 11.46 8.02
N GLY A 190 -5.00 10.59 7.90
CA GLY A 190 -4.81 9.15 7.92
C GLY A 190 -4.74 8.58 6.51
N VAL A 191 -3.91 7.56 6.32
CA VAL A 191 -3.72 6.90 5.03
C VAL A 191 -3.85 5.39 5.17
N MET A 192 -4.47 4.75 4.16
CA MET A 192 -4.50 3.30 4.02
C MET A 192 -4.30 2.89 2.56
N TYR A 193 -3.30 2.08 2.29
CA TYR A 193 -3.11 1.44 0.99
C TYR A 193 -4.07 0.26 0.79
N MET A 194 -4.65 0.14 -0.40
CA MET A 194 -5.60 -0.90 -0.77
C MET A 194 -5.12 -1.65 -2.02
N GLY A 195 -4.40 -2.75 -1.82
CA GLY A 195 -3.90 -3.58 -2.92
C GLY A 195 -5.01 -4.35 -3.67
N SER A 196 -6.15 -4.58 -3.04
CA SER A 196 -7.26 -5.35 -3.61
C SER A 196 -7.97 -4.68 -4.79
N VAL A 197 -7.67 -3.42 -5.08
CA VAL A 197 -8.15 -2.70 -6.28
C VAL A 197 -7.74 -3.42 -7.56
N ARG A 198 -6.60 -4.10 -7.54
CA ARG A 198 -6.07 -4.85 -8.69
C ARG A 198 -6.97 -6.00 -9.16
N ASN A 199 -7.84 -6.48 -8.30
CA ASN A 199 -8.77 -7.58 -8.62
C ASN A 199 -10.10 -7.07 -9.18
N MET A 200 -10.20 -5.78 -9.52
CA MET A 200 -11.41 -5.14 -10.00
C MET A 200 -11.24 -4.76 -11.47
N ASP A 201 -12.33 -4.77 -12.20
CA ASP A 201 -12.34 -4.24 -13.54
C ASP A 201 -12.51 -2.72 -13.48
N LEU A 202 -11.39 -2.01 -13.56
CA LEU A 202 -11.35 -0.55 -13.45
C LEU A 202 -11.31 0.15 -14.81
N GLN A 203 -11.04 -0.60 -15.89
CA GLN A 203 -10.84 0.00 -17.21
C GLN A 203 -12.08 0.69 -17.72
N GLU A 204 -13.20 -0.03 -17.77
CA GLU A 204 -14.47 0.52 -18.25
C GLU A 204 -15.00 1.60 -17.32
N GLU A 205 -14.98 1.34 -16.00
CA GLU A 205 -15.56 2.25 -15.01
C GLU A 205 -14.84 3.60 -14.94
N PHE A 206 -13.52 3.61 -15.11
CA PHE A 206 -12.70 4.81 -14.98
C PHE A 206 -11.97 5.21 -16.27
N SER A 207 -12.33 4.61 -17.40
CA SER A 207 -11.76 4.90 -18.73
C SER A 207 -10.23 4.83 -18.75
N ILE A 208 -9.67 3.82 -18.05
CA ILE A 208 -8.22 3.62 -17.98
C ILE A 208 -7.74 2.96 -19.26
N PRO A 209 -6.78 3.56 -20.00
CA PRO A 209 -6.24 2.97 -21.22
C PRO A 209 -5.56 1.62 -20.98
N ASN A 210 -5.53 0.74 -22.00
CA ASN A 210 -4.97 -0.61 -21.89
C ASN A 210 -3.48 -0.67 -21.57
N HIS A 211 -2.73 0.43 -21.77
CA HIS A 211 -1.32 0.54 -21.47
C HIS A 211 -1.02 1.24 -20.13
N VAL A 212 -2.05 1.52 -19.35
CA VAL A 212 -1.95 2.17 -18.03
C VAL A 212 -2.45 1.17 -16.99
N MET A 213 -1.60 0.80 -16.05
CA MET A 213 -1.90 -0.26 -15.09
C MET A 213 -2.25 0.28 -13.70
N PRO A 214 -3.45 0.00 -13.16
CA PRO A 214 -3.76 0.29 -11.76
C PRO A 214 -2.90 -0.53 -10.81
N LEU A 215 -2.11 0.15 -9.99
CA LEU A 215 -1.18 -0.54 -9.09
C LEU A 215 -1.80 -0.80 -7.70
N PHE A 216 -2.40 0.20 -7.10
CA PHE A 216 -3.14 0.09 -5.82
C PHE A 216 -4.03 1.32 -5.61
N GLY A 217 -4.98 1.17 -4.70
CA GLY A 217 -5.77 2.28 -4.17
C GLY A 217 -5.20 2.85 -2.88
N MET A 218 -5.58 4.07 -2.55
CA MET A 218 -5.20 4.77 -1.32
C MET A 218 -6.39 5.54 -0.76
N CYS A 219 -6.86 5.18 0.43
CA CYS A 219 -7.81 5.97 1.20
C CYS A 219 -7.07 7.07 1.95
N VAL A 220 -7.61 8.29 1.91
CA VAL A 220 -7.05 9.45 2.62
C VAL A 220 -8.19 10.23 3.27
N GLY A 221 -7.99 10.64 4.51
CA GLY A 221 -9.01 11.39 5.26
C GLY A 221 -8.53 11.76 6.65
N TYR A 222 -9.34 12.51 7.38
CA TYR A 222 -9.07 12.78 8.79
C TYR A 222 -9.41 11.53 9.59
N PRO A 223 -8.49 11.03 10.43
CA PRO A 223 -8.77 9.87 11.29
C PRO A 223 -9.97 10.12 12.20
N LEU A 224 -10.76 9.12 12.47
CA LEU A 224 -11.65 9.14 13.62
C LEU A 224 -10.75 9.17 14.87
N SER A 225 -11.08 10.03 15.84
CA SER A 225 -10.23 10.33 17.01
C SER A 225 -9.71 9.09 17.75
N ASP A 226 -10.46 7.99 17.64
CA ASP A 226 -10.16 6.74 18.30
C ASP A 226 -10.11 5.59 17.27
N ASP A 227 -9.24 5.67 16.25
CA ASP A 227 -9.02 4.50 15.41
C ASP A 227 -8.31 3.41 16.22
N LEU A 228 -9.12 2.65 16.91
CA LEU A 228 -8.71 1.70 17.93
C LEU A 228 -8.40 0.32 17.36
N ASN A 229 -8.80 0.04 16.10
CA ASN A 229 -8.62 -1.27 15.50
C ASN A 229 -7.57 -1.29 14.39
N PRO A 230 -6.38 -1.88 14.64
CA PRO A 230 -5.31 -1.93 13.64
C PRO A 230 -5.61 -2.84 12.44
N PHE A 231 -6.66 -3.65 12.49
CA PHE A 231 -6.98 -4.65 11.47
C PHE A 231 -8.21 -4.31 10.64
N GLY A 232 -9.05 -3.41 11.13
CA GLY A 232 -10.21 -2.87 10.42
C GLY A 232 -11.29 -3.89 10.01
N ALA A 233 -11.16 -5.14 10.42
CA ALA A 233 -12.11 -6.21 10.08
C ALA A 233 -12.47 -7.00 11.34
N GLY A 234 -13.68 -7.51 11.40
CA GLY A 234 -14.13 -8.39 12.47
C GLY A 234 -14.92 -7.69 13.55
N LYS A 235 -15.35 -8.40 14.56
CA LYS A 235 -16.25 -8.03 15.64
C LYS A 235 -15.97 -6.63 16.20
N ILE A 236 -16.52 -5.63 15.56
CA ILE A 236 -16.26 -4.19 15.76
C ILE A 236 -16.53 -3.79 17.21
N ASP A 237 -17.60 -4.29 17.79
CA ASP A 237 -18.05 -3.89 19.12
C ASP A 237 -17.10 -4.29 20.25
N GLN A 238 -16.25 -5.30 20.03
CA GLN A 238 -15.27 -5.75 21.04
C GLN A 238 -13.93 -5.01 20.90
N TYR A 239 -13.55 -4.57 19.68
CA TYR A 239 -12.27 -3.92 19.43
C TYR A 239 -12.30 -2.41 19.51
N GLU A 240 -13.47 -1.80 19.49
CA GLU A 240 -13.62 -0.35 19.63
C GLU A 240 -13.10 0.19 20.98
N LYS A 241 -12.95 -0.67 21.97
CA LYS A 241 -12.46 -0.32 23.30
C LYS A 241 -10.96 -0.49 23.51
N LYS A 242 -10.24 -1.12 22.57
CA LYS A 242 -8.80 -1.37 22.72
C LYS A 242 -8.00 -0.37 21.89
N PRO A 243 -6.97 0.28 22.47
CA PRO A 243 -6.16 1.23 21.73
C PRO A 243 -5.47 0.56 20.56
N SER A 244 -5.36 1.30 19.46
CA SER A 244 -4.64 0.85 18.28
C SER A 244 -3.14 0.93 18.53
N HIS A 245 -2.51 -0.22 18.74
CA HIS A 245 -1.08 -0.30 18.95
C HIS A 245 -0.29 -0.29 17.64
N ILE A 246 0.95 0.16 17.73
CA ILE A 246 1.93 0.06 16.66
C ILE A 246 2.28 -1.43 16.48
N LYS A 247 2.12 -1.93 15.24
CA LYS A 247 2.44 -3.34 14.96
C LYS A 247 3.94 -3.57 15.04
N PRO A 248 4.40 -4.64 15.71
CA PRO A 248 5.78 -5.05 15.66
C PRO A 248 6.31 -5.26 14.23
N ARG A 249 7.60 -5.13 14.05
CA ARG A 249 8.31 -5.36 12.80
C ARG A 249 9.41 -6.40 13.01
N LEU A 250 9.85 -6.99 11.91
CA LEU A 250 11.03 -7.85 11.91
C LEU A 250 12.20 -7.13 12.59
N PRO A 251 13.00 -7.82 13.43
CA PRO A 251 14.23 -7.28 13.96
C PRO A 251 15.16 -6.78 12.86
N GLN A 252 15.92 -5.73 13.12
CA GLN A 252 16.80 -5.15 12.10
C GLN A 252 17.85 -6.16 11.62
N GLU A 253 18.30 -7.04 12.48
CA GLU A 253 19.28 -8.09 12.16
C GLU A 253 18.81 -9.08 11.09
N LEU A 254 17.49 -9.19 10.87
CA LEU A 254 16.93 -10.02 9.80
C LEU A 254 16.83 -9.29 8.45
N ILE A 255 17.02 -7.96 8.43
CA ILE A 255 16.83 -7.14 7.22
C ILE A 255 18.01 -6.25 6.89
N TYR A 256 18.93 -6.04 7.82
CA TYR A 256 20.12 -5.22 7.63
C TYR A 256 21.36 -6.10 7.57
N HIS A 257 22.05 -6.03 6.46
CA HIS A 257 23.29 -6.76 6.21
C HIS A 257 24.38 -5.75 5.91
N GLN A 258 25.47 -5.78 6.68
CA GLN A 258 26.61 -4.93 6.44
C GLN A 258 27.61 -5.68 5.56
N ASP A 259 28.04 -5.05 4.48
CA ASP A 259 29.01 -5.51 3.50
C ASP A 259 28.58 -6.76 2.70
N GLU A 260 28.06 -7.80 3.36
CA GLU A 260 27.68 -9.07 2.74
C GLU A 260 26.29 -9.53 3.21
N TYR A 261 25.58 -10.18 2.32
CA TYR A 261 24.30 -10.82 2.67
C TYR A 261 24.53 -11.97 3.65
N LYS A 262 23.78 -11.95 4.74
CA LYS A 262 23.82 -13.03 5.76
C LYS A 262 22.63 -13.97 5.58
N PRO A 263 22.81 -15.28 5.72
CA PRO A 263 21.71 -16.23 5.74
C PRO A 263 20.68 -15.88 6.80
N LEU A 264 19.43 -16.28 6.54
CA LEU A 264 18.31 -16.05 7.45
C LEU A 264 18.59 -16.67 8.83
N ASP A 265 18.54 -15.85 9.88
CA ASP A 265 18.55 -16.30 11.26
C ASP A 265 17.16 -16.83 11.63
N VAL A 266 17.00 -18.14 11.58
CA VAL A 266 15.73 -18.84 11.81
C VAL A 266 15.29 -18.72 13.27
N GLU A 267 16.21 -18.66 14.23
CA GLU A 267 15.91 -18.52 15.65
C GLU A 267 15.27 -17.15 15.92
N LYS A 268 15.87 -16.07 15.43
CA LYS A 268 15.29 -14.71 15.51
C LYS A 268 13.96 -14.60 14.80
N LEU A 269 13.77 -15.32 13.69
CA LEU A 269 12.49 -15.34 12.99
C LEU A 269 11.39 -15.99 13.84
N HIS A 270 11.71 -17.07 14.55
CA HIS A 270 10.78 -17.70 15.50
C HIS A 270 10.50 -16.82 16.72
N GLU A 271 11.49 -16.10 17.23
CA GLU A 271 11.27 -15.09 18.29
C GLU A 271 10.28 -14.01 17.83
N TYR A 272 10.45 -13.50 16.62
CA TYR A 272 9.52 -12.55 16.03
C TYR A 272 8.11 -13.13 15.85
N ASN A 273 8.00 -14.39 15.40
CA ASN A 273 6.70 -15.06 15.27
C ASN A 273 5.99 -15.16 16.62
N SER A 274 6.72 -15.48 17.70
CA SER A 274 6.18 -15.54 19.07
C SER A 274 5.73 -14.16 19.58
N LEU A 275 6.49 -13.10 19.25
CA LEU A 275 6.08 -11.72 19.54
C LEU A 275 4.77 -11.37 18.82
N MET A 276 4.66 -11.74 17.55
CA MET A 276 3.46 -11.49 16.74
C MET A 276 2.25 -12.32 17.20
N GLU A 277 2.47 -13.55 17.66
CA GLU A 277 1.43 -14.37 18.27
C GLU A 277 0.87 -13.68 19.53
N SER A 278 1.75 -13.20 20.41
CA SER A 278 1.36 -12.43 21.59
C SER A 278 0.59 -11.15 21.21
N PHE A 279 1.04 -10.43 20.19
CA PHE A 279 0.34 -9.24 19.67
C PHE A 279 -1.04 -9.59 19.11
N TYR A 280 -1.17 -10.65 18.33
CA TYR A 280 -2.46 -11.07 17.77
C TYR A 280 -3.41 -11.60 18.83
N SER A 281 -2.91 -12.29 19.85
CA SER A 281 -3.69 -12.77 20.98
C SER A 281 -4.29 -11.62 21.79
N TYR A 282 -3.55 -10.52 21.98
CA TYR A 282 -4.06 -9.31 22.60
C TYR A 282 -5.30 -8.76 21.85
N TYR A 283 -5.35 -8.89 20.54
CA TYR A 283 -6.49 -8.52 19.71
C TYR A 283 -7.48 -9.67 19.45
N GLU A 284 -7.34 -10.79 20.14
CA GLU A 284 -8.20 -11.98 19.99
C GLU A 284 -8.24 -12.54 18.54
N LEU A 285 -7.16 -12.38 17.80
CA LEU A 285 -7.06 -12.83 16.41
C LEU A 285 -6.56 -14.27 16.28
N GLY A 286 -6.12 -14.88 17.39
CA GLY A 286 -5.94 -16.31 17.61
C GLY A 286 -4.95 -17.06 16.70
N ARG A 287 -4.01 -16.38 16.02
CA ARG A 287 -3.08 -17.00 15.10
C ARG A 287 -1.76 -16.23 15.04
N ASP A 288 -0.66 -16.93 14.77
CA ASP A 288 0.66 -16.37 14.67
C ASP A 288 0.95 -15.71 13.30
N TRP A 289 2.15 -15.16 13.14
CA TRP A 289 2.55 -14.49 11.91
C TRP A 289 2.82 -15.47 10.77
N PHE A 290 3.41 -16.64 11.04
CA PHE A 290 3.64 -17.67 10.03
C PHE A 290 2.35 -18.12 9.38
N TYR A 291 1.31 -18.36 10.21
CA TYR A 291 -0.01 -18.67 9.68
C TYR A 291 -0.50 -17.59 8.70
N ARG A 292 -0.31 -16.30 9.06
CA ARG A 292 -0.74 -15.20 8.18
C ARG A 292 0.06 -15.12 6.89
N VAL A 293 1.36 -15.40 6.94
CA VAL A 293 2.19 -15.47 5.73
C VAL A 293 1.65 -16.56 4.80
N ILE A 294 1.41 -17.76 5.33
CA ILE A 294 0.86 -18.88 4.55
C ILE A 294 -0.53 -18.52 3.99
N ASP A 295 -1.46 -18.05 4.83
CA ASP A 295 -2.83 -17.66 4.43
C ASP A 295 -2.85 -16.58 3.33
N ARG A 296 -1.84 -15.72 3.28
CA ARG A 296 -1.78 -14.62 2.30
C ARG A 296 -0.97 -14.93 1.05
N THR A 297 -0.08 -15.91 1.12
CA THR A 297 0.74 -16.31 -0.03
C THR A 297 0.22 -17.56 -0.73
N PHE A 298 -0.62 -18.37 -0.08
CA PHE A 298 -1.26 -19.54 -0.67
C PHE A 298 -2.79 -19.40 -0.67
N PRO A 299 -3.48 -19.82 -1.74
CA PRO A 299 -2.91 -20.22 -3.02
C PRO A 299 -2.30 -19.02 -3.75
N LEU A 300 -1.18 -19.25 -4.42
CA LEU A 300 -0.60 -18.25 -5.33
C LEU A 300 -1.63 -17.92 -6.40
N SER A 301 -2.33 -16.81 -6.21
CA SER A 301 -3.26 -16.37 -7.24
C SER A 301 -2.45 -15.82 -8.42
N ASN A 302 -2.68 -16.35 -9.60
CA ASN A 302 -2.17 -15.75 -10.84
C ASN A 302 -2.88 -14.42 -11.17
N SER A 303 -3.62 -13.85 -10.22
CA SER A 303 -4.44 -12.66 -10.43
C SER A 303 -3.62 -11.46 -10.88
N PHE A 304 -2.45 -11.23 -10.25
CA PHE A 304 -1.59 -10.12 -10.65
C PHE A 304 -0.97 -10.33 -12.03
N LYS A 305 -0.49 -11.56 -12.34
CA LYS A 305 0.04 -11.87 -13.67
C LYS A 305 -1.04 -11.70 -14.75
N LYS A 306 -2.25 -12.19 -14.49
CA LYS A 306 -3.39 -12.00 -15.41
C LYS A 306 -3.74 -10.53 -15.58
N LEU A 307 -3.77 -9.78 -14.49
CA LEU A 307 -4.04 -8.35 -14.53
C LEU A 307 -2.96 -7.60 -15.32
N ALA A 308 -1.70 -7.81 -15.01
CA ALA A 308 -0.58 -7.17 -15.69
C ALA A 308 -0.59 -7.50 -17.18
N ALA A 309 -0.81 -8.76 -17.55
CA ALA A 309 -0.95 -9.17 -18.96
C ALA A 309 -2.16 -8.49 -19.65
N LYS A 310 -3.28 -8.29 -18.94
CA LYS A 310 -4.44 -7.54 -19.47
C LYS A 310 -4.07 -6.11 -19.87
N TYR A 311 -3.16 -5.49 -19.14
CA TYR A 311 -2.65 -4.14 -19.41
C TYR A 311 -1.38 -4.12 -20.27
N GLY A 312 -0.97 -5.28 -20.80
CA GLY A 312 0.21 -5.41 -21.65
C GLY A 312 1.55 -5.37 -20.91
N PHE A 313 1.53 -5.57 -19.56
CA PHE A 313 2.71 -5.65 -18.70
C PHE A 313 3.15 -7.10 -18.51
N PHE A 314 4.45 -7.35 -18.40
CA PHE A 314 5.03 -8.68 -18.17
C PHE A 314 4.55 -9.73 -19.19
N THR A 315 4.51 -9.35 -20.46
CA THR A 315 4.02 -10.22 -21.55
C THR A 315 5.12 -11.03 -22.22
N GLU A 316 6.38 -10.79 -21.87
CA GLU A 316 7.54 -11.56 -22.35
C GLU A 316 7.87 -12.75 -21.45
#